data_421f80f8d29e8c8b1982a3e619059b59
#
_entry.id   421f80f8d29e8c8b1982a3e619059b59
#
_cell.length_a   1.000
_cell.length_b   1.000
_cell.length_c   1.000
_cell.angle_alpha   90.00
_cell.angle_beta   90.00
_cell.angle_gamma   90.00
#
_symmetry.space_group_name_H-M   'P 1'
#
loop_
_entity.id
_entity.type
_entity.pdbx_description
1 polymer ?
#
loop_
_entity_poly.entity_id
_entity_poly.type
_entity_poly.pdbx_seq_one_letter_code
_entity_poly.pdbx_strand_id
1 'polypeptide(L)'
;KYDVTIAPLLELWGFTEEAMELPNLKLPTKEEIEYTKTFVDFSKVHISEDGTLTLESPVKEIDTGSFLKGYAIYRAKEVLKAEGIDSAFITSISSMDLIGTKPEGKPWKIGLQNPENPSEILGIVPLKNRAMGVSGDYQTYVEIDGKMYHHILDKDTGYPVEDKKMVVVLCDNAFEADLLSTTFFLMPIDKAINYVNSRDDLEILIVDKDMNIITSKNFEYEEVKK
;
A
#
# COMPACT_ATOMS: atom_id res chain seq x y z
N LYS A 1 -0.50 11.58 8.03
CA LYS A 1 0.36 11.56 6.83
C LYS A 1 -0.36 10.97 5.62
N TYR A 2 -1.15 9.89 5.81
CA TYR A 2 -2.03 9.38 4.76
C TYR A 2 -3.17 10.37 4.50
N ASP A 3 -3.40 10.70 3.22
CA ASP A 3 -4.44 11.66 2.83
C ASP A 3 -4.96 11.31 1.43
N VAL A 4 -6.25 11.08 1.29
CA VAL A 4 -6.87 10.73 -0.01
C VAL A 4 -6.91 11.91 -0.99
N THR A 5 -6.64 13.13 -0.53
CA THR A 5 -6.57 14.32 -1.40
C THR A 5 -5.18 14.55 -2.01
N ILE A 6 -4.31 13.52 -1.97
CA ILE A 6 -2.90 13.56 -2.41
C ILE A 6 -2.74 13.68 -3.94
N ALA A 7 -3.80 13.47 -4.72
CA ALA A 7 -3.77 13.42 -6.18
C ALA A 7 -2.97 14.57 -6.85
N PRO A 8 -3.12 15.84 -6.46
CA PRO A 8 -2.35 16.93 -7.07
C PRO A 8 -0.84 16.79 -6.92
N LEU A 9 -0.36 16.20 -5.79
CA LEU A 9 1.06 15.92 -5.63
C LEU A 9 1.51 14.74 -6.48
N LEU A 10 0.68 13.70 -6.63
CA LEU A 10 0.97 12.58 -7.53
C LEU A 10 1.07 13.05 -8.98
N GLU A 11 0.18 13.94 -9.43
CA GLU A 11 0.24 14.57 -10.75
C GLU A 11 1.51 15.40 -10.93
N LEU A 12 1.87 16.25 -9.96
CA LEU A 12 3.08 17.07 -10.00
C LEU A 12 4.36 16.22 -10.15
N TRP A 13 4.40 15.06 -9.49
CA TRP A 13 5.52 14.11 -9.60
C TRP A 13 5.49 13.23 -10.84
N GLY A 14 4.44 13.33 -11.67
CA GLY A 14 4.31 12.55 -12.90
C GLY A 14 3.75 11.13 -12.69
N PHE A 15 2.99 10.87 -11.64
CA PHE A 15 2.35 9.57 -11.38
C PHE A 15 0.95 9.44 -12.00
N THR A 16 0.69 10.12 -13.10
CA THR A 16 -0.48 9.88 -13.95
C THR A 16 -0.08 9.00 -15.14
N GLU A 17 -1.05 8.25 -15.71
CA GLU A 17 -0.79 7.40 -16.89
C GLU A 17 -0.15 8.20 -18.04
N GLU A 18 -0.65 9.43 -18.30
CA GLU A 18 -0.15 10.30 -19.35
C GLU A 18 1.26 10.83 -19.06
N ALA A 19 1.55 11.17 -17.81
CA ALA A 19 2.86 11.73 -17.43
C ALA A 19 3.95 10.65 -17.37
N MET A 20 3.63 9.42 -16.98
CA MET A 20 4.60 8.30 -16.94
C MET A 20 5.12 7.92 -18.34
N GLU A 21 4.39 8.25 -19.40
CA GLU A 21 4.81 8.04 -20.79
C GLU A 21 5.70 9.18 -21.33
N LEU A 22 5.86 10.30 -20.59
CA LEU A 22 6.64 11.45 -21.05
C LEU A 22 8.15 11.19 -20.92
N PRO A 23 8.94 11.43 -21.98
CA PRO A 23 10.37 11.08 -22.00
C PRO A 23 11.27 12.01 -21.14
N ASN A 24 10.76 13.08 -20.58
CA ASN A 24 11.55 14.11 -19.87
C ASN A 24 10.82 14.68 -18.66
N LEU A 25 10.47 13.82 -17.70
CA LEU A 25 9.99 14.30 -16.40
C LEU A 25 11.07 15.14 -15.71
N LYS A 26 10.64 16.26 -15.11
CA LYS A 26 11.52 17.13 -14.33
C LYS A 26 11.24 17.00 -12.86
N LEU A 27 12.29 17.11 -12.06
CA LEU A 27 12.13 17.17 -10.60
C LEU A 27 11.30 18.42 -10.25
N PRO A 28 10.19 18.26 -9.50
CA PRO A 28 9.42 19.41 -9.04
C PRO A 28 10.27 20.35 -8.18
N THR A 29 10.12 21.65 -8.40
CA THR A 29 10.77 22.66 -7.56
C THR A 29 10.12 22.72 -6.19
N LYS A 30 10.86 23.23 -5.22
CA LYS A 30 10.31 23.40 -3.86
C LYS A 30 9.07 24.32 -3.85
N GLU A 31 9.07 25.35 -4.67
CA GLU A 31 7.96 26.30 -4.81
C GLU A 31 6.72 25.61 -5.38
N GLU A 32 6.87 24.76 -6.39
CA GLU A 32 5.76 23.98 -6.96
C GLU A 32 5.20 23.00 -5.94
N ILE A 33 6.04 22.31 -5.18
CA ILE A 33 5.62 21.38 -4.12
C ILE A 33 4.84 22.14 -3.04
N GLU A 34 5.38 23.24 -2.50
CA GLU A 34 4.69 24.01 -1.45
C GLU A 34 3.36 24.62 -1.94
N TYR A 35 3.29 25.03 -3.19
CA TYR A 35 2.03 25.49 -3.79
C TYR A 35 1.03 24.34 -3.92
N THR A 36 1.44 23.19 -4.45
CA THR A 36 0.57 22.03 -4.68
C THR A 36 0.05 21.44 -3.37
N LYS A 37 0.84 21.43 -2.30
CA LYS A 37 0.42 21.03 -0.96
C LYS A 37 -0.80 21.79 -0.45
N THR A 38 -1.03 23.02 -0.89
CA THR A 38 -2.22 23.80 -0.49
C THR A 38 -3.55 23.18 -0.95
N PHE A 39 -3.51 22.25 -1.92
CA PHE A 39 -4.67 21.51 -2.41
C PHE A 39 -4.88 20.14 -1.71
N VAL A 40 -4.01 19.78 -0.75
CA VAL A 40 -4.06 18.51 -0.04
C VAL A 40 -4.54 18.75 1.40
N ASP A 41 -5.82 18.48 1.66
CA ASP A 41 -6.43 18.68 2.97
C ASP A 41 -7.66 17.79 3.15
N PHE A 42 -7.51 16.68 3.85
CA PHE A 42 -8.62 15.76 4.15
C PHE A 42 -9.77 16.40 4.93
N SER A 43 -9.52 17.45 5.70
CA SER A 43 -10.59 18.14 6.45
C SER A 43 -11.63 18.81 5.53
N LYS A 44 -11.33 18.93 4.24
CA LYS A 44 -12.20 19.47 3.19
C LYS A 44 -13.01 18.39 2.45
N VAL A 45 -12.91 17.14 2.87
CA VAL A 45 -13.68 16.01 2.34
C VAL A 45 -14.86 15.75 3.27
N HIS A 46 -16.06 15.90 2.77
CA HIS A 46 -17.28 15.70 3.52
C HIS A 46 -18.14 14.60 2.90
N ILE A 47 -18.67 13.71 3.73
CA ILE A 47 -19.64 12.68 3.33
C ILE A 47 -20.91 12.93 4.15
N SER A 48 -22.00 13.24 3.46
CA SER A 48 -23.32 13.42 4.08
C SER A 48 -23.97 12.08 4.41
N GLU A 49 -25.05 12.12 5.22
CA GLU A 49 -25.78 10.92 5.65
C GLU A 49 -26.36 10.11 4.48
N ASP A 50 -26.70 10.76 3.38
CA ASP A 50 -27.19 10.11 2.13
C ASP A 50 -26.06 9.54 1.26
N GLY A 51 -24.79 9.63 1.70
CA GLY A 51 -23.61 9.13 1.00
C GLY A 51 -23.07 10.07 -0.08
N THR A 52 -23.55 11.32 -0.15
CA THR A 52 -23.01 12.31 -1.09
C THR A 52 -21.65 12.79 -0.65
N LEU A 53 -20.63 12.63 -1.51
CA LEU A 53 -19.29 13.16 -1.32
C LEU A 53 -19.23 14.62 -1.81
N THR A 54 -18.71 15.51 -0.97
CA THR A 54 -18.48 16.92 -1.32
C THR A 54 -17.03 17.30 -0.99
N LEU A 55 -16.38 17.99 -1.92
CA LEU A 55 -15.04 18.55 -1.75
C LEU A 55 -15.15 20.06 -1.59
N GLU A 56 -14.63 20.60 -0.48
CA GLU A 56 -14.56 22.04 -0.24
C GLU A 56 -13.24 22.60 -0.79
N SER A 57 -13.32 23.74 -1.45
CA SER A 57 -12.13 24.44 -2.00
C SER A 57 -11.06 24.64 -0.90
N PRO A 58 -9.77 24.48 -1.20
CA PRO A 58 -9.17 24.31 -2.54
C PRO A 58 -9.10 22.85 -3.03
N VAL A 59 -9.51 21.86 -2.25
CA VAL A 59 -9.49 20.45 -2.66
C VAL A 59 -10.42 20.21 -3.84
N LYS A 60 -9.98 19.48 -4.86
CA LYS A 60 -10.73 19.25 -6.11
C LYS A 60 -10.93 17.77 -6.42
N GLU A 61 -10.09 16.90 -5.88
CA GLU A 61 -10.05 15.49 -6.25
C GLU A 61 -9.58 14.62 -5.09
N ILE A 62 -9.88 13.32 -5.17
CA ILE A 62 -9.40 12.29 -4.26
C ILE A 62 -8.71 11.18 -5.04
N ASP A 63 -7.65 10.65 -4.48
CA ASP A 63 -6.97 9.44 -4.96
C ASP A 63 -7.47 8.21 -4.19
N THR A 64 -7.86 7.17 -4.92
CA THR A 64 -8.32 5.89 -4.37
C THR A 64 -7.30 4.76 -4.56
N GLY A 65 -6.14 5.04 -5.15
CA GLY A 65 -5.14 4.06 -5.55
C GLY A 65 -4.63 3.19 -4.41
N SER A 66 -4.62 3.73 -3.19
CA SER A 66 -4.12 3.03 -2.00
C SER A 66 -5.09 2.00 -1.39
N PHE A 67 -6.36 1.92 -1.85
CA PHE A 67 -7.34 0.99 -1.28
C PHE A 67 -8.32 0.37 -2.30
N LEU A 68 -8.39 0.90 -3.52
CA LEU A 68 -9.39 0.46 -4.50
C LEU A 68 -9.17 -1.00 -4.93
N LYS A 69 -7.92 -1.44 -5.06
CA LYS A 69 -7.57 -2.84 -5.39
C LYS A 69 -8.05 -3.78 -4.28
N GLY A 70 -7.73 -3.43 -3.04
CA GLY A 70 -8.16 -4.19 -1.87
C GLY A 70 -9.68 -4.25 -1.74
N TYR A 71 -10.38 -3.14 -2.02
CA TYR A 71 -11.84 -3.11 -2.01
C TYR A 71 -12.43 -4.03 -3.09
N ALA A 72 -11.90 -4.02 -4.30
CA ALA A 72 -12.36 -4.90 -5.38
C ALA A 72 -12.17 -6.38 -5.02
N ILE A 73 -11.02 -6.75 -4.44
CA ILE A 73 -10.73 -8.11 -3.96
C ILE A 73 -11.69 -8.50 -2.83
N TYR A 74 -11.90 -7.62 -1.86
CA TYR A 74 -12.85 -7.82 -0.76
C TYR A 74 -14.26 -8.12 -1.29
N ARG A 75 -14.76 -7.32 -2.25
CA ARG A 75 -16.07 -7.53 -2.88
C ARG A 75 -16.14 -8.85 -3.67
N ALA A 76 -15.07 -9.21 -4.37
CA ALA A 76 -14.98 -10.50 -5.07
C ALA A 76 -15.03 -11.68 -4.08
N LYS A 77 -14.32 -11.58 -2.93
CA LYS A 77 -14.39 -12.58 -1.86
C LYS A 77 -15.81 -12.77 -1.33
N GLU A 78 -16.54 -11.67 -1.10
CA GLU A 78 -17.92 -11.74 -0.63
C GLU A 78 -18.84 -12.50 -1.61
N VAL A 79 -18.70 -12.23 -2.90
CA VAL A 79 -19.44 -12.94 -3.95
C VAL A 79 -19.09 -14.42 -3.97
N LEU A 80 -17.81 -14.78 -3.96
CA LEU A 80 -17.36 -16.17 -3.96
C LEU A 80 -17.89 -16.95 -2.73
N LYS A 81 -17.86 -16.33 -1.55
CA LYS A 81 -18.43 -16.93 -0.34
C LYS A 81 -19.94 -17.13 -0.45
N ALA A 82 -20.67 -16.18 -1.00
CA ALA A 82 -22.12 -16.29 -1.21
C ALA A 82 -22.48 -17.44 -2.17
N GLU A 83 -21.61 -17.73 -3.15
CA GLU A 83 -21.75 -18.87 -4.08
C GLU A 83 -21.21 -20.21 -3.48
N GLY A 84 -20.85 -20.23 -2.19
CA GLY A 84 -20.44 -21.45 -1.50
C GLY A 84 -18.99 -21.88 -1.77
N ILE A 85 -18.15 -21.01 -2.27
CA ILE A 85 -16.71 -21.28 -2.46
C ILE A 85 -16.01 -21.19 -1.10
N ASP A 86 -15.39 -22.27 -0.68
CA ASP A 86 -14.71 -22.43 0.61
C ASP A 86 -13.17 -22.46 0.49
N SER A 87 -12.63 -22.45 -0.72
CA SER A 87 -11.19 -22.39 -1.00
C SER A 87 -10.91 -21.57 -2.25
N ALA A 88 -10.28 -20.40 -2.10
CA ALA A 88 -9.88 -19.53 -3.21
C ALA A 88 -8.69 -18.65 -2.88
N PHE A 89 -7.96 -18.25 -3.92
CA PHE A 89 -6.92 -17.24 -3.90
C PHE A 89 -7.29 -16.13 -4.87
N ILE A 90 -7.50 -14.92 -4.33
CA ILE A 90 -7.89 -13.75 -5.11
C ILE A 90 -6.76 -12.73 -4.98
N THR A 91 -6.26 -12.22 -6.09
CA THR A 91 -5.14 -11.28 -6.08
C THR A 91 -5.25 -10.23 -7.17
N SER A 92 -4.72 -9.06 -6.89
CA SER A 92 -4.47 -7.97 -7.84
C SER A 92 -3.15 -7.29 -7.46
N ILE A 93 -2.09 -7.56 -8.24
CA ILE A 93 -0.73 -7.01 -8.07
C ILE A 93 -0.21 -7.18 -6.64
N SER A 94 -0.41 -6.18 -5.77
CA SER A 94 0.14 -6.07 -4.43
C SER A 94 -0.85 -6.43 -3.31
N SER A 95 -2.11 -6.72 -3.65
CA SER A 95 -3.16 -7.02 -2.68
C SER A 95 -3.75 -8.38 -2.96
N MET A 96 -4.07 -9.14 -1.90
CA MET A 96 -4.68 -10.46 -2.03
C MET A 96 -5.57 -10.79 -0.85
N ASP A 97 -6.51 -11.71 -1.07
CA ASP A 97 -7.37 -12.28 -0.04
C ASP A 97 -7.57 -13.78 -0.28
N LEU A 98 -7.59 -14.54 0.79
CA LEU A 98 -7.64 -15.98 0.75
C LEU A 98 -8.91 -16.47 1.43
N ILE A 99 -9.63 -17.38 0.77
CA ILE A 99 -10.72 -18.15 1.38
C ILE A 99 -10.16 -19.50 1.77
N GLY A 100 -10.33 -19.87 3.03
CA GLY A 100 -9.95 -21.18 3.52
C GLY A 100 -8.47 -21.53 3.37
N THR A 101 -8.22 -22.76 2.92
CA THR A 101 -6.88 -23.35 2.74
C THR A 101 -6.76 -23.99 1.38
N LYS A 102 -5.53 -24.36 0.97
CA LYS A 102 -5.32 -25.30 -0.13
C LYS A 102 -5.97 -26.67 0.17
N PRO A 103 -6.16 -27.53 -0.86
CA PRO A 103 -6.52 -28.93 -0.62
C PRO A 103 -5.67 -29.59 0.47
N GLU A 104 -6.25 -30.53 1.22
CA GLU A 104 -5.63 -31.20 2.39
C GLU A 104 -5.38 -30.27 3.59
N GLY A 105 -6.05 -29.11 3.68
CA GLY A 105 -5.93 -28.17 4.80
C GLY A 105 -4.58 -27.42 4.88
N LYS A 106 -3.77 -27.49 3.83
CA LYS A 106 -2.45 -26.82 3.79
C LYS A 106 -2.59 -25.31 3.64
N PRO A 107 -1.70 -24.50 4.26
CA PRO A 107 -1.69 -23.07 4.05
C PRO A 107 -1.31 -22.72 2.61
N TRP A 108 -1.78 -21.58 2.14
CA TRP A 108 -1.25 -20.91 0.97
C TRP A 108 0.16 -20.39 1.29
N LYS A 109 1.12 -20.59 0.42
CA LYS A 109 2.48 -20.10 0.58
C LYS A 109 2.68 -18.91 -0.37
N ILE A 110 2.85 -17.73 0.19
CA ILE A 110 2.99 -16.47 -0.55
C ILE A 110 4.44 -16.03 -0.50
N GLY A 111 5.09 -15.96 -1.65
CA GLY A 111 6.46 -15.43 -1.74
C GLY A 111 6.46 -13.90 -1.63
N LEU A 112 7.29 -13.36 -0.74
CA LEU A 112 7.59 -11.93 -0.68
C LEU A 112 8.74 -11.63 -1.63
N GLN A 113 8.48 -10.78 -2.63
CA GLN A 113 9.49 -10.36 -3.59
C GLN A 113 10.59 -9.54 -2.90
N ASN A 114 11.84 -9.73 -3.28
CA ASN A 114 12.94 -8.91 -2.80
C ASN A 114 12.86 -7.50 -3.43
N PRO A 115 12.74 -6.41 -2.64
CA PRO A 115 12.65 -5.05 -3.17
C PRO A 115 13.83 -4.63 -4.06
N GLU A 116 15.04 -5.12 -3.77
CA GLU A 116 16.25 -4.77 -4.53
C GLU A 116 16.52 -5.70 -5.73
N ASN A 117 15.94 -6.91 -5.70
CA ASN A 117 16.06 -7.87 -6.80
C ASN A 117 14.73 -8.59 -7.01
N PRO A 118 13.84 -8.07 -7.87
CA PRO A 118 12.52 -8.64 -8.10
C PRO A 118 12.51 -10.09 -8.62
N SER A 119 13.64 -10.62 -9.08
CA SER A 119 13.77 -12.04 -9.46
C SER A 119 14.00 -12.98 -8.27
N GLU A 120 14.25 -12.45 -7.09
CA GLU A 120 14.45 -13.20 -5.84
C GLU A 120 13.26 -13.10 -4.90
N ILE A 121 13.10 -14.12 -4.06
CA ILE A 121 12.12 -14.15 -2.97
C ILE A 121 12.85 -13.88 -1.66
N LEU A 122 12.39 -12.88 -0.90
CA LEU A 122 12.91 -12.51 0.42
C LEU A 122 12.49 -13.52 1.49
N GLY A 123 11.26 -14.02 1.39
CA GLY A 123 10.69 -14.96 2.34
C GLY A 123 9.35 -15.51 1.87
N ILE A 124 8.81 -16.48 2.59
CA ILE A 124 7.52 -17.12 2.31
C ILE A 124 6.60 -16.94 3.52
N VAL A 125 5.43 -16.37 3.30
CA VAL A 125 4.38 -16.19 4.32
C VAL A 125 3.33 -17.29 4.16
N PRO A 126 3.14 -18.17 5.17
CA PRO A 126 2.07 -19.15 5.17
C PRO A 126 0.75 -18.49 5.60
N LEU A 127 -0.27 -18.52 4.76
CA LEU A 127 -1.56 -17.88 5.04
C LEU A 127 -2.73 -18.85 4.95
N LYS A 128 -3.72 -18.66 5.84
CA LYS A 128 -5.00 -19.35 5.85
C LYS A 128 -6.12 -18.34 6.12
N ASN A 129 -7.09 -18.23 5.21
CA ASN A 129 -8.26 -17.37 5.40
C ASN A 129 -7.91 -15.93 5.88
N ARG A 130 -6.85 -15.37 5.34
CA ARG A 130 -6.32 -14.04 5.66
C ARG A 130 -6.06 -13.25 4.39
N ALA A 131 -6.04 -11.94 4.52
CA ALA A 131 -5.65 -11.02 3.47
C ALA A 131 -4.23 -10.51 3.69
N MET A 132 -3.58 -10.11 2.59
CA MET A 132 -2.27 -9.45 2.58
C MET A 132 -2.31 -8.25 1.64
N GLY A 133 -1.81 -7.11 2.14
CA GLY A 133 -1.50 -5.92 1.35
C GLY A 133 0.00 -5.63 1.39
N VAL A 134 0.55 -5.23 0.26
CA VAL A 134 1.98 -4.90 0.13
C VAL A 134 2.13 -3.53 -0.50
N SER A 135 2.85 -2.63 0.16
CA SER A 135 3.32 -1.36 -0.40
C SER A 135 4.83 -1.36 -0.51
N GLY A 136 5.36 -0.91 -1.63
CA GLY A 136 6.80 -0.91 -1.89
C GLY A 136 7.25 0.25 -2.77
N ASP A 137 8.49 0.71 -2.57
CA ASP A 137 9.14 1.77 -3.33
C ASP A 137 9.46 1.36 -4.77
N TYR A 138 9.52 0.06 -5.04
CA TYR A 138 9.90 -0.54 -6.33
C TYR A 138 8.72 -0.82 -7.28
N GLN A 139 7.46 -0.69 -6.81
CA GLN A 139 6.27 -1.07 -7.58
C GLN A 139 5.85 -0.02 -8.62
N THR A 140 5.85 1.25 -8.21
CA THR A 140 5.48 2.38 -9.08
C THR A 140 6.43 3.52 -8.79
N TYR A 141 7.25 3.88 -9.76
CA TYR A 141 8.24 4.94 -9.64
C TYR A 141 8.44 5.65 -10.98
N VAL A 142 8.96 6.86 -10.92
CA VAL A 142 9.48 7.62 -12.06
C VAL A 142 10.98 7.77 -11.91
N GLU A 143 11.70 7.80 -13.05
CA GLU A 143 13.14 8.06 -13.05
C GLU A 143 13.38 9.50 -13.53
N ILE A 144 14.05 10.29 -12.70
CA ILE A 144 14.40 11.68 -13.00
C ILE A 144 15.89 11.84 -12.73
N ASP A 145 16.67 12.25 -13.74
CA ASP A 145 18.12 12.44 -13.66
C ASP A 145 18.88 11.22 -13.09
N GLY A 146 18.43 9.99 -13.41
CA GLY A 146 19.03 8.73 -12.97
C GLY A 146 18.72 8.34 -11.53
N LYS A 147 17.83 9.06 -10.84
CA LYS A 147 17.32 8.71 -9.52
C LYS A 147 15.86 8.27 -9.60
N MET A 148 15.52 7.17 -8.93
CA MET A 148 14.14 6.69 -8.81
C MET A 148 13.40 7.42 -7.68
N TYR A 149 12.16 7.83 -7.98
CA TYR A 149 11.22 8.43 -7.03
C TYR A 149 9.92 7.64 -7.08
N HIS A 150 9.50 7.07 -5.96
CA HIS A 150 8.28 6.27 -5.90
C HIS A 150 7.05 7.11 -5.52
N HIS A 151 5.86 6.57 -5.79
CA HIS A 151 4.58 7.26 -5.67
C HIS A 151 4.05 7.43 -4.23
N ILE A 152 4.67 6.84 -3.21
CA ILE A 152 4.20 6.95 -1.82
C ILE A 152 4.76 8.24 -1.21
N LEU A 153 3.98 9.32 -1.35
CA LEU A 153 4.37 10.67 -0.96
C LEU A 153 3.89 11.02 0.46
N ASP A 154 4.77 11.60 1.25
CA ASP A 154 4.39 12.23 2.53
C ASP A 154 3.77 13.62 2.24
N LYS A 155 2.47 13.79 2.54
CA LYS A 155 1.75 15.05 2.29
C LYS A 155 2.34 16.26 3.03
N ASP A 156 3.02 16.04 4.16
CA ASP A 156 3.58 17.13 4.96
C ASP A 156 4.87 17.68 4.32
N THR A 157 5.67 16.82 3.70
CA THR A 157 6.88 17.20 2.98
C THR A 157 6.65 17.41 1.48
N GLY A 158 5.71 16.69 0.87
CA GLY A 158 5.46 16.63 -0.56
C GLY A 158 6.46 15.75 -1.33
N TYR A 159 7.31 14.99 -0.63
CA TYR A 159 8.32 14.11 -1.20
C TYR A 159 8.03 12.64 -0.92
N PRO A 160 8.59 11.70 -1.73
CA PRO A 160 8.58 10.27 -1.42
C PRO A 160 9.20 9.97 -0.05
N VAL A 161 8.64 8.99 0.65
CA VAL A 161 9.20 8.49 1.93
C VAL A 161 10.41 7.61 1.63
N GLU A 162 11.56 7.85 2.27
CA GLU A 162 12.83 7.18 1.94
C GLU A 162 13.33 6.21 3.05
N ASP A 163 12.56 5.97 4.11
CA ASP A 163 13.00 5.14 5.26
C ASP A 163 12.65 3.65 5.15
N LYS A 164 11.85 3.27 4.13
CA LYS A 164 11.39 1.89 3.90
C LYS A 164 11.42 1.53 2.42
N LYS A 165 11.61 0.24 2.15
CA LYS A 165 11.50 -0.36 0.82
C LYS A 165 10.21 -1.13 0.64
N MET A 166 9.72 -1.80 1.71
CA MET A 166 8.50 -2.60 1.65
C MET A 166 7.78 -2.63 2.99
N VAL A 167 6.46 -2.63 2.94
CA VAL A 167 5.58 -2.90 4.07
C VAL A 167 4.56 -3.95 3.66
N VAL A 168 4.48 -5.03 4.44
CA VAL A 168 3.49 -6.11 4.29
C VAL A 168 2.55 -6.07 5.48
N VAL A 169 1.24 -6.05 5.24
CA VAL A 169 0.21 -6.11 6.27
C VAL A 169 -0.65 -7.34 6.07
N LEU A 170 -0.90 -8.09 7.16
CA LEU A 170 -1.84 -9.19 7.20
C LEU A 170 -3.01 -8.81 8.10
N CYS A 171 -4.24 -9.02 7.61
CA CYS A 171 -5.47 -8.82 8.37
C CYS A 171 -6.62 -9.66 7.79
N ASP A 172 -7.87 -9.39 8.20
CA ASP A 172 -9.00 -10.24 7.86
C ASP A 172 -9.58 -9.98 6.47
N ASN A 173 -9.32 -8.81 5.87
CA ASN A 173 -9.82 -8.49 4.54
C ASN A 173 -8.84 -7.64 3.73
N ALA A 174 -8.91 -7.77 2.40
CA ALA A 174 -7.98 -7.11 1.48
C ALA A 174 -8.15 -5.58 1.42
N PHE A 175 -9.35 -5.05 1.67
CA PHE A 175 -9.56 -3.60 1.69
C PHE A 175 -8.74 -2.93 2.79
N GLU A 176 -8.80 -3.49 4.00
CA GLU A 176 -8.03 -2.99 5.14
C GLU A 176 -6.53 -3.24 4.95
N ALA A 177 -6.13 -4.41 4.44
CA ALA A 177 -4.73 -4.74 4.17
C ALA A 177 -4.09 -3.76 3.19
N ASP A 178 -4.76 -3.43 2.08
CA ASP A 178 -4.30 -2.49 1.05
C ASP A 178 -4.13 -1.08 1.65
N LEU A 179 -5.18 -0.58 2.32
CA LEU A 179 -5.17 0.74 2.98
C LEU A 179 -4.06 0.87 4.04
N LEU A 180 -3.93 -0.14 4.91
CA LEU A 180 -2.98 -0.11 6.02
C LEU A 180 -1.54 -0.28 5.56
N SER A 181 -1.27 -1.02 4.48
CA SER A 181 0.10 -1.14 3.96
C SER A 181 0.66 0.22 3.55
N THR A 182 -0.13 1.06 2.87
CA THR A 182 0.26 2.44 2.53
C THR A 182 0.31 3.35 3.76
N THR A 183 -0.65 3.21 4.66
CA THR A 183 -0.67 3.99 5.91
C THR A 183 0.58 3.76 6.75
N PHE A 184 0.98 2.49 6.94
CA PHE A 184 2.19 2.15 7.70
C PHE A 184 3.48 2.45 6.93
N PHE A 185 3.44 2.47 5.60
CA PHE A 185 4.57 2.95 4.82
C PHE A 185 4.85 4.44 5.09
N LEU A 186 3.82 5.25 5.29
CA LEU A 186 3.91 6.68 5.63
C LEU A 186 4.17 6.95 7.12
N MET A 187 4.01 5.95 7.99
CA MET A 187 4.16 6.08 9.44
C MET A 187 5.61 5.77 9.86
N PRO A 188 6.20 6.44 10.89
CA PRO A 188 7.47 6.02 11.48
C PRO A 188 7.43 4.54 11.89
N ILE A 189 8.53 3.82 11.65
CA ILE A 189 8.61 2.35 11.84
C ILE A 189 8.21 1.94 13.27
N ASP A 190 8.77 2.61 14.27
CA ASP A 190 8.49 2.34 15.68
C ASP A 190 7.01 2.51 16.03
N LYS A 191 6.36 3.54 15.48
CA LYS A 191 4.93 3.78 15.68
C LYS A 191 4.07 2.73 14.99
N ALA A 192 4.41 2.32 13.76
CA ALA A 192 3.70 1.28 13.04
C ALA A 192 3.76 -0.06 13.81
N ILE A 193 4.96 -0.48 14.21
CA ILE A 193 5.18 -1.71 15.00
C ILE A 193 4.44 -1.68 16.33
N ASN A 194 4.52 -0.56 17.08
CA ASN A 194 3.84 -0.42 18.37
C ASN A 194 2.31 -0.47 18.20
N TYR A 195 1.76 0.19 17.17
CA TYR A 195 0.34 0.16 16.87
C TYR A 195 -0.12 -1.27 16.56
N VAL A 196 0.56 -1.98 15.65
CA VAL A 196 0.20 -3.35 15.28
C VAL A 196 0.36 -4.31 16.45
N ASN A 197 1.40 -4.16 17.27
CA ASN A 197 1.59 -4.99 18.46
C ASN A 197 0.52 -4.77 19.56
N SER A 198 -0.26 -3.70 19.49
CA SER A 198 -1.42 -3.45 20.37
C SER A 198 -2.72 -4.09 19.86
N ARG A 199 -2.70 -4.67 18.66
CA ARG A 199 -3.84 -5.30 17.97
C ARG A 199 -3.58 -6.79 17.76
N ASP A 200 -4.60 -7.62 17.94
CA ASP A 200 -4.51 -9.07 17.72
C ASP A 200 -4.95 -9.48 16.30
N ASP A 201 -5.62 -8.60 15.58
CA ASP A 201 -6.15 -8.81 14.23
C ASP A 201 -5.18 -8.36 13.11
N LEU A 202 -4.09 -7.68 13.46
CA LEU A 202 -3.10 -7.14 12.53
C LEU A 202 -1.71 -7.75 12.74
N GLU A 203 -1.01 -7.94 11.63
CA GLU A 203 0.41 -8.32 11.60
C GLU A 203 1.13 -7.49 10.53
N ILE A 204 2.40 -7.16 10.77
CA ILE A 204 3.20 -6.35 9.87
C ILE A 204 4.63 -6.86 9.74
N LEU A 205 5.15 -6.82 8.50
CA LEU A 205 6.56 -6.92 8.19
C LEU A 205 6.99 -5.67 7.44
N ILE A 206 8.08 -5.06 7.88
CA ILE A 206 8.70 -3.87 7.27
C ILE A 206 10.11 -4.24 6.83
N VAL A 207 10.45 -3.92 5.58
CA VAL A 207 11.83 -3.88 5.11
C VAL A 207 12.25 -2.41 5.09
N ASP A 208 13.24 -2.05 5.91
CA ASP A 208 13.74 -0.69 5.96
C ASP A 208 14.64 -0.35 4.76
N LYS A 209 15.12 0.88 4.68
CA LYS A 209 16.00 1.36 3.60
C LYS A 209 17.34 0.61 3.50
N ASP A 210 17.79 -0.01 4.60
CA ASP A 210 19.04 -0.76 4.70
C ASP A 210 18.81 -2.29 4.59
N MET A 211 17.62 -2.71 4.12
CA MET A 211 17.19 -4.11 3.96
C MET A 211 17.05 -4.91 5.26
N ASN A 212 16.98 -4.25 6.42
CA ASN A 212 16.66 -4.94 7.67
C ASN A 212 15.17 -5.29 7.71
N ILE A 213 14.86 -6.52 8.12
CA ILE A 213 13.48 -7.00 8.29
C ILE A 213 13.05 -6.78 9.74
N ILE A 214 11.95 -6.07 9.93
CA ILE A 214 11.36 -5.72 11.22
C ILE A 214 9.93 -6.24 11.21
N THR A 215 9.53 -7.06 12.20
CA THR A 215 8.19 -7.65 12.25
C THR A 215 7.45 -7.31 13.53
N SER A 216 6.12 -7.35 13.49
CA SER A 216 5.31 -7.44 14.70
C SER A 216 5.50 -8.81 15.39
N LYS A 217 5.13 -8.88 16.68
CA LYS A 217 5.34 -10.06 17.55
C LYS A 217 4.78 -11.38 17.01
N ASN A 218 3.70 -11.31 16.20
CA ASN A 218 2.97 -12.50 15.72
C ASN A 218 3.20 -12.79 14.23
N PHE A 219 3.96 -11.95 13.50
CA PHE A 219 4.18 -12.15 12.08
C PHE A 219 5.08 -13.35 11.81
N GLU A 220 4.54 -14.36 11.14
CA GLU A 220 5.26 -15.58 10.79
C GLU A 220 5.67 -15.59 9.32
N TYR A 221 6.94 -15.88 9.03
CA TYR A 221 7.43 -16.13 7.68
C TYR A 221 8.63 -17.11 7.69
N GLU A 222 8.81 -17.81 6.58
CA GLU A 222 9.96 -18.68 6.34
C GLU A 222 11.01 -17.88 5.55
N GLU A 223 12.15 -17.55 6.15
CA GLU A 223 13.25 -16.88 5.46
C GLU A 223 13.83 -17.78 4.38
N VAL A 224 13.97 -17.26 3.16
CA VAL A 224 14.65 -17.97 2.08
C VAL A 224 16.15 -17.71 2.19
N LYS A 225 16.89 -18.69 2.72
CA LYS A 225 18.37 -18.64 2.77
C LYS A 225 18.94 -18.73 1.36
N LYS A 226 19.81 -17.80 1.04
CA LYS A 226 20.60 -17.80 -0.20
C LYS A 226 21.60 -18.94 -0.23
#